data_88486988a664ffa4bd52281bd6d66137
#
_entry.id   88486988a664ffa4bd52281bd6d66137
#
_cell.length_a   1.000
_cell.length_b   1.000
_cell.length_c   1.000
_cell.angle_alpha   90.00
_cell.angle_beta   90.00
_cell.angle_gamma   90.00
#
_symmetry.space_group_name_H-M   'P 1'
#
loop_
_entity.id
_entity.type
_entity.pdbx_description
1 polymer ?
#
loop_
_entity_poly.entity_id
_entity_poly.type
_entity_poly.pdbx_seq_one_letter_code
_entity_poly.pdbx_strand_id
1 'polypeptide(L)'
;MRIMLNSEPAAVVLAADDVSFAYGAEVVLEHVSLEVRAGEFAALAGPNGSGKSTLLKILLGLLAPQAGTVSVFGVTPSDLRERWRVGYVPQRPRIAPDLPATVEEVVSTGRLAKRGWWKRRTRADRDAVDHALESVALTQHRRKRLHELSGGQQQRALIARALAADPELLVLDEPIAGVDVESQELFRDSLVHLVQEHQAAVLLVSHELGAVADDLDHLVVLRQHVVFDGLPADLAATGVSLGVHRDDLPRWLEEIG
;
A
#
# COMPACT_ATOMS: atom_id res chain seq x y z
N MET A 1 14.54 -19.28 -8.79
CA MET A 1 14.07 -20.65 -8.40
C MET A 1 13.95 -20.66 -6.88
N ARG A 2 12.79 -20.24 -6.36
CA ARG A 2 12.48 -20.17 -4.91
C ARG A 2 12.28 -21.61 -4.43
N ILE A 3 13.10 -22.07 -3.51
CA ILE A 3 12.99 -23.40 -2.91
C ILE A 3 11.71 -23.40 -2.07
N MET A 4 10.72 -24.18 -2.47
CA MET A 4 9.53 -24.50 -1.68
C MET A 4 9.99 -25.32 -0.46
N LEU A 5 10.37 -24.65 0.61
CA LEU A 5 10.42 -25.26 1.93
C LEU A 5 8.98 -25.33 2.44
N ASN A 6 8.62 -26.48 2.95
CA ASN A 6 7.36 -26.82 3.62
C ASN A 6 7.17 -25.87 4.83
N SER A 7 6.68 -24.66 4.63
CA SER A 7 6.37 -23.67 5.67
C SER A 7 4.86 -23.64 5.86
N GLU A 8 4.42 -23.60 7.10
CA GLU A 8 3.03 -23.25 7.44
C GLU A 8 2.62 -22.02 6.62
N PRO A 9 1.36 -21.93 6.18
CA PRO A 9 0.89 -20.78 5.43
C PRO A 9 1.18 -19.50 6.22
N ALA A 10 1.78 -18.50 5.57
CA ALA A 10 2.10 -17.22 6.21
C ALA A 10 0.85 -16.65 6.90
N ALA A 11 1.04 -16.04 8.07
CA ALA A 11 -0.06 -15.50 8.87
C ALA A 11 -0.83 -14.43 8.10
N VAL A 12 -2.16 -14.43 8.18
CA VAL A 12 -3.01 -13.38 7.62
C VAL A 12 -2.84 -12.12 8.46
N VAL A 13 -2.41 -11.03 7.81
CA VAL A 13 -2.19 -9.74 8.47
C VAL A 13 -3.32 -8.74 8.22
N LEU A 14 -4.08 -8.94 7.13
CA LEU A 14 -5.26 -8.14 6.79
C LEU A 14 -6.30 -9.05 6.17
N ALA A 15 -7.55 -8.97 6.64
CA ALA A 15 -8.66 -9.71 6.06
C ALA A 15 -9.93 -8.88 6.03
N ALA A 16 -10.71 -9.08 4.99
CA ALA A 16 -12.12 -8.74 4.88
C ALA A 16 -12.88 -10.05 4.63
N ASP A 17 -13.97 -10.26 5.33
CA ASP A 17 -14.83 -11.42 5.19
C ASP A 17 -16.29 -10.98 5.02
N ASP A 18 -16.85 -11.28 3.82
CA ASP A 18 -18.22 -11.00 3.42
C ASP A 18 -18.65 -9.53 3.58
N VAL A 19 -17.74 -8.59 3.33
CA VAL A 19 -17.95 -7.15 3.54
C VAL A 19 -18.91 -6.59 2.54
N SER A 20 -19.98 -5.94 3.04
CA SER A 20 -20.92 -5.17 2.22
C SER A 20 -21.08 -3.74 2.75
N PHE A 21 -21.23 -2.78 1.84
CA PHE A 21 -21.38 -1.37 2.18
C PHE A 21 -22.13 -0.57 1.11
N ALA A 22 -23.00 0.35 1.55
CA ALA A 22 -23.72 1.27 0.69
C ALA A 22 -23.70 2.70 1.24
N TYR A 23 -23.66 3.70 0.36
CA TYR A 23 -23.94 5.10 0.69
C TYR A 23 -25.42 5.41 0.41
N GLY A 24 -26.24 5.45 1.45
CA GLY A 24 -27.67 5.58 1.29
C GLY A 24 -28.26 4.37 0.53
N ALA A 25 -28.80 4.59 -0.68
CA ALA A 25 -29.35 3.54 -1.54
C ALA A 25 -28.33 2.98 -2.55
N GLU A 26 -27.15 3.59 -2.67
CA GLU A 26 -26.12 3.19 -3.64
C GLU A 26 -25.20 2.12 -3.03
N VAL A 27 -25.34 0.88 -3.52
CA VAL A 27 -24.44 -0.23 -3.14
C VAL A 27 -23.06 -0.02 -3.75
N VAL A 28 -22.02 -0.01 -2.92
CA VAL A 28 -20.62 0.20 -3.34
C VAL A 28 -19.79 -1.06 -3.19
N LEU A 29 -20.08 -1.86 -2.16
CA LEU A 29 -19.43 -3.16 -1.93
C LEU A 29 -20.50 -4.20 -1.63
N GLU A 30 -20.36 -5.37 -2.25
CA GLU A 30 -21.29 -6.48 -2.11
C GLU A 30 -20.50 -7.79 -1.95
N HIS A 31 -20.62 -8.39 -0.75
CA HIS A 31 -20.00 -9.69 -0.42
C HIS A 31 -18.50 -9.77 -0.75
N VAL A 32 -17.73 -8.74 -0.35
CA VAL A 32 -16.29 -8.65 -0.64
C VAL A 32 -15.51 -9.41 0.42
N SER A 33 -14.73 -10.41 -0.02
CA SER A 33 -13.74 -11.11 0.80
C SER A 33 -12.37 -10.99 0.16
N LEU A 34 -11.33 -10.76 0.97
CA LEU A 34 -9.92 -10.77 0.57
C LEU A 34 -9.03 -11.01 1.79
N GLU A 35 -7.85 -11.57 1.55
CA GLU A 35 -6.81 -11.72 2.56
C GLU A 35 -5.48 -11.19 2.04
N VAL A 36 -4.66 -10.65 2.94
CA VAL A 36 -3.23 -10.35 2.69
C VAL A 36 -2.40 -11.00 3.78
N ARG A 37 -1.33 -11.69 3.39
CA ARG A 37 -0.48 -12.47 4.27
C ARG A 37 0.83 -11.76 4.57
N ALA A 38 1.47 -12.13 5.66
CA ALA A 38 2.79 -11.59 6.03
C ALA A 38 3.81 -11.89 4.91
N GLY A 39 4.60 -10.87 4.54
CA GLY A 39 5.59 -10.97 3.47
C GLY A 39 5.01 -11.10 2.06
N GLU A 40 3.74 -10.78 1.86
CA GLU A 40 3.04 -10.81 0.57
C GLU A 40 2.98 -9.41 -0.06
N PHE A 41 3.26 -9.34 -1.36
CA PHE A 41 2.99 -8.15 -2.16
C PHE A 41 1.67 -8.33 -2.91
N ALA A 42 0.60 -7.83 -2.34
CA ALA A 42 -0.75 -7.91 -2.89
C ALA A 42 -1.17 -6.61 -3.57
N ALA A 43 -1.98 -6.73 -4.63
CA ALA A 43 -2.61 -5.58 -5.28
C ALA A 43 -4.13 -5.70 -5.27
N LEU A 44 -4.81 -4.57 -5.01
CA LEU A 44 -6.25 -4.39 -5.19
C LEU A 44 -6.49 -3.49 -6.41
N ALA A 45 -6.89 -4.10 -7.51
CA ALA A 45 -7.14 -3.42 -8.78
C ALA A 45 -8.64 -3.27 -9.08
N GLY A 46 -8.94 -2.48 -10.10
CA GLY A 46 -10.30 -2.31 -10.60
C GLY A 46 -10.54 -0.88 -11.13
N PRO A 47 -11.60 -0.67 -11.93
CA PRO A 47 -11.89 0.63 -12.52
C PRO A 47 -12.24 1.69 -11.47
N ASN A 48 -12.23 2.96 -11.88
CA ASN A 48 -12.70 4.05 -11.04
C ASN A 48 -14.19 3.84 -10.68
N GLY A 49 -14.53 4.04 -9.40
CA GLY A 49 -15.88 3.78 -8.88
C GLY A 49 -16.15 2.33 -8.48
N SER A 50 -15.19 1.41 -8.60
CA SER A 50 -15.38 -0.01 -8.23
C SER A 50 -15.49 -0.29 -6.73
N GLY A 51 -15.29 0.72 -5.87
CA GLY A 51 -15.36 0.56 -4.42
C GLY A 51 -14.00 0.45 -3.71
N LYS A 52 -12.86 0.46 -4.42
CA LYS A 52 -11.50 0.32 -3.83
C LYS A 52 -11.25 1.25 -2.65
N SER A 53 -11.49 2.55 -2.83
CA SER A 53 -11.26 3.53 -1.76
C SER A 53 -12.24 3.37 -0.59
N THR A 54 -13.44 2.84 -0.81
CA THR A 54 -14.40 2.52 0.25
C THR A 54 -13.94 1.30 1.02
N LEU A 55 -13.57 0.23 0.33
CA LEU A 55 -13.00 -0.96 0.93
C LEU A 55 -11.74 -0.61 1.74
N LEU A 56 -10.84 0.18 1.17
CA LEU A 56 -9.64 0.63 1.87
C LEU A 56 -9.94 1.38 3.17
N LYS A 57 -10.93 2.27 3.18
CA LYS A 57 -11.36 2.97 4.40
C LYS A 57 -11.91 2.00 5.45
N ILE A 58 -12.61 0.96 5.02
CA ILE A 58 -13.13 -0.09 5.91
C ILE A 58 -11.97 -0.91 6.49
N LEU A 59 -11.03 -1.36 5.64
CA LEU A 59 -9.83 -2.08 6.04
C LEU A 59 -8.98 -1.32 7.07
N LEU A 60 -8.89 0.00 6.93
CA LEU A 60 -8.16 0.87 7.85
C LEU A 60 -8.98 1.30 9.09
N GLY A 61 -10.23 0.85 9.22
CA GLY A 61 -11.11 1.23 10.33
C GLY A 61 -11.57 2.69 10.32
N LEU A 62 -11.49 3.35 9.17
CA LEU A 62 -11.99 4.72 8.95
C LEU A 62 -13.49 4.74 8.64
N LEU A 63 -14.04 3.58 8.28
CA LEU A 63 -15.44 3.36 7.96
C LEU A 63 -15.82 1.97 8.49
N ALA A 64 -16.99 1.85 9.12
CA ALA A 64 -17.51 0.55 9.56
C ALA A 64 -18.24 -0.14 8.39
N PRO A 65 -18.05 -1.46 8.16
CA PRO A 65 -18.87 -2.19 7.20
C PRO A 65 -20.31 -2.28 7.69
N GLN A 66 -21.28 -2.41 6.76
CA GLN A 66 -22.69 -2.62 7.11
C GLN A 66 -22.99 -4.12 7.33
N ALA A 67 -22.23 -4.99 6.66
CA ALA A 67 -22.24 -6.44 6.88
C ALA A 67 -20.82 -6.99 6.70
N GLY A 68 -20.58 -8.18 7.23
CA GLY A 68 -19.26 -8.80 7.22
C GLY A 68 -18.32 -8.28 8.31
N THR A 69 -17.07 -8.73 8.26
CA THR A 69 -16.04 -8.40 9.26
C THR A 69 -14.72 -8.03 8.61
N VAL A 70 -13.93 -7.25 9.33
CA VAL A 70 -12.56 -6.90 8.93
C VAL A 70 -11.62 -7.12 10.11
N SER A 71 -10.45 -7.67 9.82
CA SER A 71 -9.39 -7.81 10.82
C SER A 71 -8.04 -7.34 10.31
N VAL A 72 -7.26 -6.77 11.22
CA VAL A 72 -5.85 -6.40 11.02
C VAL A 72 -5.06 -7.04 12.13
N PHE A 73 -4.12 -7.92 11.78
CA PHE A 73 -3.38 -8.76 12.76
C PHE A 73 -4.32 -9.54 13.70
N GLY A 74 -5.45 -10.02 13.16
CA GLY A 74 -6.43 -10.82 13.92
C GLY A 74 -7.35 -10.04 14.86
N VAL A 75 -7.28 -8.69 14.89
CA VAL A 75 -8.18 -7.84 15.68
C VAL A 75 -8.95 -6.87 14.78
N THR A 76 -10.09 -6.37 15.24
CA THR A 76 -10.80 -5.31 14.49
C THR A 76 -9.92 -4.07 14.38
N PRO A 77 -9.95 -3.34 13.23
CA PRO A 77 -9.08 -2.17 13.05
C PRO A 77 -9.24 -1.09 14.12
N SER A 78 -10.45 -0.95 14.72
CA SER A 78 -10.70 -0.03 15.83
C SER A 78 -9.96 -0.41 17.10
N ASP A 79 -9.75 -1.71 17.33
CA ASP A 79 -9.13 -2.26 18.54
C ASP A 79 -7.60 -2.40 18.42
N LEU A 80 -7.06 -2.12 17.22
CA LEU A 80 -5.62 -2.16 16.98
C LEU A 80 -4.90 -1.07 17.81
N ARG A 81 -4.20 -1.49 18.87
CA ARG A 81 -3.46 -0.58 19.76
C ARG A 81 -2.16 -0.11 19.16
N GLU A 82 -1.45 -1.00 18.47
CA GLU A 82 -0.15 -0.74 17.85
C GLU A 82 -0.31 -0.27 16.41
N ARG A 83 -0.95 0.88 16.23
CA ARG A 83 -1.25 1.46 14.90
C ARG A 83 -0.01 1.74 14.05
N TRP A 84 1.16 1.82 14.67
CA TRP A 84 2.44 1.97 13.95
C TRP A 84 2.80 0.74 13.11
N ARG A 85 2.22 -0.43 13.41
CA ARG A 85 2.40 -1.65 12.61
C ARG A 85 1.79 -1.53 11.21
N VAL A 86 0.87 -0.57 11.01
CA VAL A 86 0.26 -0.28 9.71
C VAL A 86 0.79 1.06 9.20
N GLY A 87 1.55 1.03 8.12
CA GLY A 87 1.91 2.21 7.33
C GLY A 87 0.81 2.51 6.32
N TYR A 88 0.38 3.76 6.21
CA TYR A 88 -0.59 4.18 5.20
C TYR A 88 -0.10 5.38 4.42
N VAL A 89 -0.12 5.27 3.10
CA VAL A 89 0.21 6.33 2.15
C VAL A 89 -1.03 6.63 1.30
N PRO A 90 -1.71 7.77 1.52
CA PRO A 90 -2.89 8.14 0.75
C PRO A 90 -2.56 8.67 -0.64
N GLN A 91 -3.48 8.55 -1.58
CA GLN A 91 -3.39 9.04 -2.96
C GLN A 91 -3.05 10.55 -3.03
N ARG A 92 -3.70 11.35 -2.18
CA ARG A 92 -3.46 12.79 -2.09
C ARG A 92 -3.18 13.15 -0.65
N PRO A 93 -1.91 13.19 -0.27
CA PRO A 93 -1.57 13.65 1.07
C PRO A 93 -1.95 15.13 1.19
N ARG A 94 -2.74 15.45 2.22
CA ARG A 94 -3.03 16.84 2.58
C ARG A 94 -1.81 17.44 3.28
N ILE A 95 -0.76 17.68 2.51
CA ILE A 95 0.37 18.47 3.01
C ILE A 95 0.03 19.91 2.70
N ALA A 96 0.06 20.75 3.73
CA ALA A 96 -0.11 22.19 3.51
C ALA A 96 1.01 22.67 2.56
N PRO A 97 0.68 23.37 1.45
CA PRO A 97 1.66 23.81 0.47
C PRO A 97 2.83 24.60 1.09
N ASP A 98 2.53 25.31 2.19
CA ASP A 98 3.47 26.17 2.89
C ASP A 98 4.07 25.51 4.14
N LEU A 99 4.01 24.18 4.29
CA LEU A 99 4.61 23.49 5.42
C LEU A 99 6.14 23.71 5.42
N PRO A 100 6.71 24.47 6.35
CA PRO A 100 8.14 24.79 6.36
C PRO A 100 8.99 23.64 6.93
N ALA A 101 8.56 22.38 6.67
CA ALA A 101 9.23 21.18 7.17
C ALA A 101 10.18 20.62 6.12
N THR A 102 11.35 20.19 6.57
CA THR A 102 12.31 19.45 5.76
C THR A 102 11.83 17.99 5.53
N VAL A 103 12.39 17.36 4.50
CA VAL A 103 12.13 15.94 4.22
C VAL A 103 12.41 15.06 5.45
N GLU A 104 13.55 15.29 6.12
CA GLU A 104 13.91 14.54 7.34
C GLU A 104 12.90 14.75 8.48
N GLU A 105 12.40 15.95 8.66
CA GLU A 105 11.39 16.24 9.68
C GLU A 105 10.09 15.52 9.37
N VAL A 106 9.62 15.54 8.11
CA VAL A 106 8.43 14.83 7.68
C VAL A 106 8.59 13.32 7.88
N VAL A 107 9.68 12.72 7.42
CA VAL A 107 9.95 11.28 7.59
C VAL A 107 10.04 10.91 9.07
N SER A 108 10.66 11.76 9.88
CA SER A 108 10.77 11.54 11.34
C SER A 108 9.42 11.48 12.05
N THR A 109 8.36 12.08 11.48
CA THR A 109 7.01 11.98 12.07
C THR A 109 6.48 10.54 12.06
N GLY A 110 6.94 9.70 11.14
CA GLY A 110 6.60 8.27 11.11
C GLY A 110 6.96 7.54 12.40
N ARG A 111 8.02 7.96 13.09
CA ARG A 111 8.45 7.37 14.37
C ARG A 111 7.58 7.76 15.55
N LEU A 112 6.74 8.80 15.44
CA LEU A 112 5.96 9.33 16.57
C LEU A 112 4.96 8.30 17.12
N ALA A 113 4.33 7.52 16.26
CA ALA A 113 3.37 6.48 16.67
C ALA A 113 4.02 5.37 17.49
N LYS A 114 5.26 4.98 17.16
CA LYS A 114 6.04 3.93 17.86
C LYS A 114 6.72 4.48 19.12
N ARG A 115 7.29 5.68 19.04
CA ARG A 115 8.05 6.29 20.13
C ARG A 115 7.17 6.94 21.20
N GLY A 116 6.03 7.51 20.80
CA GLY A 116 5.25 8.43 21.61
C GLY A 116 5.74 9.88 21.48
N TRP A 117 4.81 10.83 21.63
CA TRP A 117 5.03 12.26 21.39
C TRP A 117 6.06 12.92 22.35
N TRP A 118 6.10 12.47 23.62
CA TRP A 118 6.91 13.09 24.68
C TRP A 118 8.33 12.56 24.82
N LYS A 119 8.67 11.45 24.14
CA LYS A 119 10.00 10.84 24.23
C LYS A 119 10.98 11.51 23.26
N ARG A 120 12.23 11.72 23.71
CA ARG A 120 13.31 12.20 22.83
C ARG A 120 13.65 11.18 21.74
N ARG A 121 14.10 11.67 20.57
CA ARG A 121 14.60 10.82 19.49
C ARG A 121 15.79 10.00 20.00
N THR A 122 15.72 8.70 19.82
CA THR A 122 16.78 7.73 20.13
C THR A 122 17.73 7.61 18.93
N ARG A 123 18.82 6.86 19.10
CA ARG A 123 19.68 6.47 17.98
C ARG A 123 18.90 5.58 17.00
N ALA A 124 18.16 4.60 17.48
CA ALA A 124 17.32 3.72 16.65
C ALA A 124 16.29 4.51 15.81
N ASP A 125 15.73 5.63 16.34
CA ASP A 125 14.83 6.47 15.54
C ASP A 125 15.56 7.19 14.40
N ARG A 126 16.83 7.58 14.61
CA ARG A 126 17.65 8.20 13.56
C ARG A 126 18.03 7.18 12.50
N ASP A 127 18.49 6.02 12.92
CA ASP A 127 18.89 4.93 12.03
C ASP A 127 17.71 4.49 11.15
N ALA A 128 16.48 4.40 11.72
CA ALA A 128 15.26 4.08 10.96
C ALA A 128 14.89 5.18 9.93
N VAL A 129 15.09 6.47 10.28
CA VAL A 129 14.86 7.58 9.35
C VAL A 129 15.89 7.60 8.24
N ASP A 130 17.17 7.34 8.56
CA ASP A 130 18.26 7.27 7.59
C ASP A 130 18.00 6.13 6.60
N HIS A 131 17.66 4.93 7.09
CA HIS A 131 17.31 3.78 6.27
C HIS A 131 16.08 4.06 5.38
N ALA A 132 15.02 4.65 5.93
CA ALA A 132 13.83 4.99 5.15
C ALA A 132 14.11 6.02 4.03
N LEU A 133 15.00 7.00 4.26
CA LEU A 133 15.42 7.95 3.24
C LEU A 133 16.29 7.29 2.15
N GLU A 134 17.14 6.36 2.54
CA GLU A 134 17.97 5.58 1.63
C GLU A 134 17.11 4.69 0.72
N SER A 135 16.16 3.95 1.30
CA SER A 135 15.25 3.05 0.57
C SER A 135 14.45 3.74 -0.54
N VAL A 136 14.20 5.05 -0.44
CA VAL A 136 13.48 5.83 -1.45
C VAL A 136 14.38 6.81 -2.23
N ALA A 137 15.71 6.65 -2.15
CA ALA A 137 16.70 7.52 -2.81
C ALA A 137 16.52 9.03 -2.52
N LEU A 138 16.20 9.39 -1.27
CA LEU A 138 16.03 10.80 -0.84
C LEU A 138 17.10 11.29 0.16
N THR A 139 18.15 10.52 0.43
CA THR A 139 19.22 10.88 1.37
C THR A 139 19.83 12.25 1.06
N GLN A 140 20.08 12.56 -0.22
CA GLN A 140 20.65 13.85 -0.65
C GLN A 140 19.69 15.03 -0.49
N HIS A 141 18.38 14.76 -0.39
CA HIS A 141 17.32 15.75 -0.30
C HIS A 141 16.83 15.95 1.15
N ARG A 142 17.43 15.26 2.13
CA ARG A 142 16.97 15.23 3.53
C ARG A 142 16.76 16.62 4.17
N ARG A 143 17.57 17.63 3.78
CA ARG A 143 17.52 19.00 4.30
C ARG A 143 16.68 19.96 3.47
N LYS A 144 16.24 19.54 2.27
CA LYS A 144 15.33 20.35 1.46
C LYS A 144 13.96 20.41 2.12
N ARG A 145 13.25 21.51 1.92
CA ARG A 145 11.85 21.61 2.31
C ARG A 145 11.00 20.72 1.39
N LEU A 146 9.93 20.15 1.94
CA LEU A 146 9.11 19.21 1.18
C LEU A 146 8.52 19.84 -0.10
N HIS A 147 8.12 21.11 -0.05
CA HIS A 147 7.57 21.84 -1.19
C HIS A 147 8.61 22.16 -2.30
N GLU A 148 9.91 22.06 -2.02
CA GLU A 148 11.00 22.23 -3.00
C GLU A 148 11.22 20.96 -3.84
N LEU A 149 10.55 19.85 -3.49
CA LEU A 149 10.65 18.57 -4.18
C LEU A 149 9.66 18.50 -5.35
N SER A 150 10.01 17.71 -6.39
CA SER A 150 9.05 17.31 -7.43
C SER A 150 7.92 16.47 -6.84
N GLY A 151 6.78 16.34 -7.54
CA GLY A 151 5.65 15.53 -7.09
C GLY A 151 6.04 14.08 -6.75
N GLY A 152 6.83 13.44 -7.61
CA GLY A 152 7.36 12.09 -7.37
C GLY A 152 8.28 12.02 -6.15
N GLN A 153 9.15 13.02 -5.95
CA GLN A 153 10.00 13.11 -4.76
C GLN A 153 9.17 13.33 -3.48
N GLN A 154 8.12 14.15 -3.54
CA GLN A 154 7.19 14.33 -2.41
C GLN A 154 6.49 13.01 -2.06
N GLN A 155 6.03 12.28 -3.07
CA GLN A 155 5.40 10.97 -2.87
C GLN A 155 6.38 9.99 -2.21
N ARG A 156 7.62 9.91 -2.69
CA ARG A 156 8.67 9.09 -2.05
C ARG A 156 8.96 9.51 -0.61
N ALA A 157 8.93 10.80 -0.29
CA ALA A 157 9.09 11.26 1.09
C ALA A 157 7.96 10.78 2.01
N LEU A 158 6.73 10.65 1.51
CA LEU A 158 5.61 10.12 2.27
C LEU A 158 5.70 8.61 2.46
N ILE A 159 6.21 7.91 1.46
CA ILE A 159 6.53 6.48 1.59
C ILE A 159 7.62 6.30 2.65
N ALA A 160 8.73 7.07 2.57
CA ALA A 160 9.77 7.06 3.59
C ALA A 160 9.22 7.33 5.00
N ARG A 161 8.25 8.24 5.13
CA ARG A 161 7.57 8.49 6.41
C ARG A 161 6.84 7.25 6.93
N ALA A 162 6.15 6.51 6.05
CA ALA A 162 5.48 5.28 6.43
C ALA A 162 6.49 4.18 6.78
N LEU A 163 7.55 4.01 5.99
CA LEU A 163 8.64 3.06 6.21
C LEU A 163 9.40 3.34 7.53
N ALA A 164 9.61 4.61 7.87
CA ALA A 164 10.28 4.98 9.11
C ALA A 164 9.56 4.46 10.37
N ALA A 165 8.25 4.17 10.31
CA ALA A 165 7.53 3.50 11.40
C ALA A 165 7.97 2.03 11.54
N ASP A 166 8.65 1.43 10.55
CA ASP A 166 8.98 0.02 10.46
C ASP A 166 7.68 -0.82 10.56
N PRO A 167 6.77 -0.66 9.57
CA PRO A 167 5.45 -1.30 9.60
C PRO A 167 5.55 -2.77 9.18
N GLU A 168 4.64 -3.59 9.72
CA GLU A 168 4.46 -4.98 9.29
C GLU A 168 3.46 -5.11 8.13
N LEU A 169 2.61 -4.08 7.92
CA LEU A 169 1.70 -3.94 6.80
C LEU A 169 1.81 -2.51 6.24
N LEU A 170 2.14 -2.38 4.96
CA LEU A 170 2.13 -1.11 4.24
C LEU A 170 0.97 -1.08 3.26
N VAL A 171 0.09 -0.10 3.41
CA VAL A 171 -1.06 0.12 2.53
C VAL A 171 -0.85 1.40 1.73
N LEU A 172 -0.95 1.29 0.42
CA LEU A 172 -0.66 2.37 -0.53
C LEU A 172 -1.89 2.60 -1.42
N ASP A 173 -2.40 3.84 -1.42
CA ASP A 173 -3.58 4.23 -2.20
C ASP A 173 -3.14 5.08 -3.39
N GLU A 174 -3.18 4.51 -4.61
CA GLU A 174 -2.80 5.15 -5.89
C GLU A 174 -1.44 5.90 -5.83
N PRO A 175 -0.36 5.25 -5.35
CA PRO A 175 0.87 5.95 -4.97
C PRO A 175 1.70 6.44 -6.17
N ILE A 176 1.49 5.91 -7.37
CA ILE A 176 2.30 6.20 -8.57
C ILE A 176 1.51 6.98 -9.65
N ALA A 177 0.26 7.36 -9.38
CA ALA A 177 -0.55 8.09 -10.34
C ALA A 177 0.12 9.43 -10.73
N GLY A 178 0.46 9.59 -12.03
CA GLY A 178 1.11 10.80 -12.56
C GLY A 178 2.59 10.97 -12.20
N VAL A 179 3.28 9.90 -11.79
CA VAL A 179 4.72 9.89 -11.49
C VAL A 179 5.50 9.44 -12.73
N ASP A 180 6.67 10.05 -12.98
CA ASP A 180 7.55 9.68 -14.10
C ASP A 180 8.13 8.26 -13.95
N VAL A 181 8.53 7.64 -15.08
CA VAL A 181 8.98 6.24 -15.14
C VAL A 181 10.17 5.96 -14.21
N GLU A 182 11.17 6.85 -14.17
CA GLU A 182 12.34 6.68 -13.30
C GLU A 182 11.94 6.64 -11.82
N SER A 183 11.01 7.52 -11.43
CA SER A 183 10.46 7.54 -10.07
C SER A 183 9.59 6.31 -9.77
N GLN A 184 8.92 5.73 -10.77
CA GLN A 184 8.15 4.49 -10.62
C GLN A 184 9.08 3.29 -10.38
N GLU A 185 10.20 3.19 -11.07
CA GLU A 185 11.20 2.12 -10.85
C GLU A 185 11.78 2.20 -9.43
N LEU A 186 12.22 3.38 -9.00
CA LEU A 186 12.72 3.58 -7.63
C LEU A 186 11.66 3.27 -6.56
N PHE A 187 10.40 3.57 -6.83
CA PHE A 187 9.29 3.21 -5.96
C PHE A 187 9.12 1.69 -5.88
N ARG A 188 9.07 1.00 -7.04
CA ARG A 188 8.98 -0.45 -7.13
C ARG A 188 10.09 -1.12 -6.31
N ASP A 189 11.35 -0.72 -6.55
CA ASP A 189 12.51 -1.28 -5.85
C ASP A 189 12.42 -1.12 -4.33
N SER A 190 11.88 0.02 -3.88
CA SER A 190 11.65 0.29 -2.45
C SER A 190 10.60 -0.67 -1.86
N LEU A 191 9.52 -1.01 -2.59
CA LEU A 191 8.50 -1.94 -2.13
C LEU A 191 9.01 -3.39 -2.12
N VAL A 192 9.70 -3.79 -3.18
CA VAL A 192 10.32 -5.12 -3.27
C VAL A 192 11.30 -5.34 -2.13
N HIS A 193 12.15 -4.35 -1.85
CA HIS A 193 13.08 -4.38 -0.72
C HIS A 193 12.35 -4.54 0.61
N LEU A 194 11.26 -3.80 0.83
CA LEU A 194 10.46 -3.89 2.06
C LEU A 194 9.89 -5.30 2.27
N VAL A 195 9.34 -5.90 1.23
CA VAL A 195 8.77 -7.26 1.29
C VAL A 195 9.87 -8.29 1.54
N GLN A 196 10.99 -8.21 0.81
CA GLN A 196 12.05 -9.22 0.85
C GLN A 196 12.89 -9.16 2.12
N GLU A 197 13.30 -7.96 2.55
CA GLU A 197 14.23 -7.77 3.67
C GLU A 197 13.52 -7.64 5.02
N HIS A 198 12.33 -7.00 5.03
CA HIS A 198 11.59 -6.74 6.27
C HIS A 198 10.42 -7.71 6.49
N GLN A 199 10.12 -8.60 5.51
CA GLN A 199 8.97 -9.52 5.56
C GLN A 199 7.63 -8.78 5.82
N ALA A 200 7.57 -7.50 5.49
CA ALA A 200 6.34 -6.72 5.61
C ALA A 200 5.37 -7.10 4.49
N ALA A 201 4.09 -7.11 4.80
CA ALA A 201 3.05 -7.22 3.78
C ALA A 201 2.84 -5.86 3.10
N VAL A 202 2.57 -5.87 1.81
CA VAL A 202 2.22 -4.66 1.04
C VAL A 202 0.88 -4.87 0.37
N LEU A 203 -0.07 -3.96 0.60
CA LEU A 203 -1.31 -3.85 -0.17
C LEU A 203 -1.27 -2.59 -1.03
N LEU A 204 -1.09 -2.76 -2.33
CA LEU A 204 -1.14 -1.69 -3.32
C LEU A 204 -2.55 -1.58 -3.88
N VAL A 205 -3.21 -0.44 -3.66
CA VAL A 205 -4.49 -0.12 -4.30
C VAL A 205 -4.20 0.78 -5.49
N SER A 206 -4.40 0.25 -6.71
CA SER A 206 -4.11 1.01 -7.93
C SER A 206 -4.97 0.53 -9.10
N HIS A 207 -5.17 1.40 -10.08
CA HIS A 207 -5.67 1.02 -11.39
C HIS A 207 -4.52 0.86 -12.41
N GLU A 208 -3.31 1.31 -12.06
CA GLU A 208 -2.08 1.18 -12.85
C GLU A 208 -1.12 0.23 -12.13
N LEU A 209 -0.91 -0.96 -12.68
CA LEU A 209 -0.06 -2.00 -12.08
C LEU A 209 1.23 -2.26 -12.87
N GLY A 210 1.37 -1.64 -14.08
CA GLY A 210 2.43 -1.97 -15.03
C GLY A 210 3.85 -2.00 -14.44
N ALA A 211 4.16 -1.05 -13.56
CA ALA A 211 5.49 -0.94 -12.97
C ALA A 211 5.83 -2.05 -11.95
N VAL A 212 4.81 -2.70 -11.34
CA VAL A 212 4.99 -3.65 -10.22
C VAL A 212 4.43 -5.05 -10.51
N ALA A 213 3.81 -5.25 -11.68
CA ALA A 213 3.05 -6.45 -11.99
C ALA A 213 3.86 -7.75 -11.86
N ASP A 214 5.14 -7.72 -12.23
CA ASP A 214 6.03 -8.88 -12.19
C ASP A 214 6.48 -9.26 -10.77
N ASP A 215 6.28 -8.37 -9.81
CA ASP A 215 6.68 -8.55 -8.41
C ASP A 215 5.50 -8.90 -7.49
N LEU A 216 4.26 -8.84 -8.00
CA LEU A 216 3.07 -9.15 -7.23
C LEU A 216 2.97 -10.65 -6.95
N ASP A 217 2.75 -11.00 -5.70
CA ASP A 217 2.42 -12.36 -5.27
C ASP A 217 0.91 -12.64 -5.40
N HIS A 218 0.06 -11.59 -5.31
CA HIS A 218 -1.39 -11.73 -5.23
C HIS A 218 -2.10 -10.54 -5.87
N LEU A 219 -3.16 -10.81 -6.63
CA LEU A 219 -3.99 -9.79 -7.28
C LEU A 219 -5.46 -10.04 -6.99
N VAL A 220 -6.12 -9.02 -6.48
CA VAL A 220 -7.58 -8.97 -6.32
C VAL A 220 -8.16 -7.91 -7.24
N VAL A 221 -9.14 -8.26 -8.06
CA VAL A 221 -9.84 -7.31 -8.94
C VAL A 221 -11.25 -7.07 -8.42
N LEU A 222 -11.56 -5.81 -8.12
CA LEU A 222 -12.81 -5.37 -7.51
C LEU A 222 -13.71 -4.65 -8.53
N ARG A 223 -14.98 -5.05 -8.58
CA ARG A 223 -16.08 -4.36 -9.29
C ARG A 223 -17.35 -4.46 -8.46
N GLN A 224 -17.43 -3.68 -7.35
CA GLN A 224 -18.43 -3.81 -6.28
C GLN A 224 -18.31 -5.15 -5.52
N HIS A 225 -18.05 -6.25 -6.19
CA HIS A 225 -17.68 -7.56 -5.66
C HIS A 225 -16.32 -7.99 -6.23
N VAL A 226 -15.72 -9.01 -5.65
CA VAL A 226 -14.45 -9.56 -6.15
C VAL A 226 -14.76 -10.36 -7.43
N VAL A 227 -14.14 -9.95 -8.55
CA VAL A 227 -14.28 -10.62 -9.86
C VAL A 227 -13.08 -11.51 -10.19
N PHE A 228 -11.97 -11.31 -9.50
CA PHE A 228 -10.76 -12.13 -9.58
C PHE A 228 -10.01 -12.05 -8.25
N ASP A 229 -9.48 -13.19 -7.83
CA ASP A 229 -8.65 -13.36 -6.63
C ASP A 229 -7.66 -14.49 -6.91
N GLY A 230 -6.35 -14.20 -7.00
CA GLY A 230 -5.34 -15.20 -7.33
C GLY A 230 -4.01 -14.64 -7.77
N LEU A 231 -3.20 -15.49 -8.43
CA LEU A 231 -1.91 -15.06 -8.97
C LEU A 231 -2.11 -14.13 -10.18
N PRO A 232 -1.33 -13.06 -10.32
CA PRO A 232 -1.42 -12.14 -11.46
C PRO A 232 -1.40 -12.86 -12.83
N ALA A 233 -0.55 -13.88 -12.97
CA ALA A 233 -0.41 -14.65 -14.20
C ALA A 233 -1.72 -15.40 -14.62
N ASP A 234 -2.59 -15.73 -13.66
CA ASP A 234 -3.82 -16.45 -13.93
C ASP A 234 -4.94 -15.52 -14.45
N LEU A 235 -4.82 -14.21 -14.27
CA LEU A 235 -5.83 -13.22 -14.68
C LEU A 235 -6.14 -13.32 -16.17
N ALA A 236 -5.12 -13.47 -16.99
CA ALA A 236 -5.24 -13.55 -18.45
C ALA A 236 -6.15 -14.70 -18.92
N ALA A 237 -6.11 -15.84 -18.23
CA ALA A 237 -6.92 -17.02 -18.56
C ALA A 237 -8.41 -16.82 -18.22
N THR A 238 -8.76 -15.84 -17.37
CA THR A 238 -10.13 -15.62 -16.91
C THR A 238 -10.97 -14.73 -17.84
N GLY A 239 -10.32 -13.98 -18.75
CA GLY A 239 -10.98 -12.95 -19.58
C GLY A 239 -11.48 -11.73 -18.77
N VAL A 240 -11.11 -11.60 -17.51
CA VAL A 240 -11.45 -10.45 -16.68
C VAL A 240 -10.59 -9.26 -17.08
N SER A 241 -11.21 -8.16 -17.53
CA SER A 241 -10.50 -6.91 -17.81
C SER A 241 -10.29 -6.12 -16.54
N LEU A 242 -9.09 -5.58 -16.34
CA LEU A 242 -8.78 -4.64 -15.25
C LEU A 242 -9.57 -3.33 -15.36
N GLY A 243 -10.15 -3.04 -16.55
CA GLY A 243 -10.85 -1.77 -16.82
C GLY A 243 -9.90 -0.58 -16.97
N VAL A 244 -8.65 -0.84 -17.30
CA VAL A 244 -7.58 0.12 -17.59
C VAL A 244 -7.34 0.24 -19.09
N HIS A 245 -6.70 1.33 -19.55
CA HIS A 245 -6.30 1.48 -20.94
C HIS A 245 -5.24 0.43 -21.32
N ARG A 246 -5.19 0.04 -22.61
CA ARG A 246 -4.21 -0.95 -23.11
C ARG A 246 -2.77 -0.58 -22.79
N ASP A 247 -2.46 0.70 -22.79
CA ASP A 247 -1.11 1.22 -22.54
C ASP A 247 -0.67 1.09 -21.06
N ASP A 248 -1.63 0.82 -20.14
CA ASP A 248 -1.38 0.66 -18.71
C ASP A 248 -1.36 -0.82 -18.28
N LEU A 249 -1.48 -1.74 -19.26
CA LEU A 249 -1.47 -3.17 -19.00
C LEU A 249 -0.04 -3.68 -18.82
N PRO A 250 0.21 -4.59 -17.89
CA PRO A 250 1.48 -5.31 -17.78
C PRO A 250 1.82 -6.03 -19.09
N ARG A 251 3.11 -6.10 -19.45
CA ARG A 251 3.58 -6.73 -20.70
C ARG A 251 3.08 -8.17 -20.90
N TRP A 252 2.93 -8.94 -19.81
CA TRP A 252 2.41 -10.30 -19.86
C TRP A 252 0.92 -10.39 -20.22
N LEU A 253 0.15 -9.29 -20.11
CA LEU A 253 -1.24 -9.21 -20.60
C LEU A 253 -1.32 -8.78 -22.08
N GLU A 254 -0.31 -8.10 -22.63
CA GLU A 254 -0.26 -7.71 -24.04
C GLU A 254 0.02 -8.89 -24.97
N GLU A 255 0.70 -9.94 -24.49
CA GLU A 255 1.05 -11.13 -25.27
C GLU A 255 -0.13 -12.11 -25.51
N ILE A 256 -1.31 -11.85 -24.92
CA ILE A 256 -2.46 -12.75 -24.91
C ILE A 256 -3.69 -12.15 -25.64
N GLY A 257 -3.57 -10.95 -26.25
CA GLY A 257 -4.63 -10.24 -26.95
C GLY A 257 -4.63 -10.42 -28.46
#